data_029ae7b62e67c2185506f0e72e9d6509
#
_entry.id   029ae7b62e67c2185506f0e72e9d6509
#
_cell.length_a   1.000
_cell.length_b   1.000
_cell.length_c   1.000
_cell.angle_alpha   90.00
_cell.angle_beta   90.00
_cell.angle_gamma   90.00
#
_symmetry.space_group_name_H-M   'P 1'
#
loop_
_entity.id
_entity.type
_entity.pdbx_description
1 polymer ?
#
loop_
_entity_poly.entity_id
_entity_poly.type
_entity_poly.pdbx_seq_one_letter_code
_entity_poly.pdbx_strand_id
1 'polypeptide(L)'
;RYRIFSQEVQSWPDVNNVTYGKTVDADAARRRAYGFRTFPAAGSACSFLVLNDIHGKADYLTRLCKHVDFSELGFVAFNGDMSSSVESGEQLFKAYLDASAALFAAETPILFTRGNHETRGVFADSLGDYFPGQDGRFYGIYRYGDVCILLLDCGEDKPDDHAEYNG
;
A
#
# COMPACT_ATOMS: atom_id res chain seq x y z
N ARG A 1 12.85 -11.92 8.87
CA ARG A 1 12.06 -11.29 9.95
C ARG A 1 12.58 -9.87 10.18
N TYR A 2 11.69 -8.93 10.51
CA TYR A 2 12.04 -7.52 10.72
C TYR A 2 11.26 -6.91 11.89
N ARG A 3 11.78 -5.78 12.40
CA ARG A 3 11.10 -4.86 13.29
C ARG A 3 11.36 -3.46 12.79
N ILE A 4 10.39 -2.58 12.96
CA ILE A 4 10.52 -1.17 12.63
C ILE A 4 10.68 -0.40 13.93
N PHE A 5 11.70 0.46 13.97
CA PHE A 5 11.94 1.42 15.04
C PHE A 5 11.89 2.80 14.42
N SER A 6 11.21 3.72 15.07
CA SER A 6 11.25 5.13 14.72
C SER A 6 11.80 5.95 15.88
N GLN A 7 12.54 6.98 15.56
CA GLN A 7 13.13 7.89 16.52
C GLN A 7 12.83 9.31 16.11
N GLU A 8 12.44 10.13 17.09
CA GLU A 8 12.22 11.55 16.86
C GLU A 8 13.52 12.22 16.43
N VAL A 9 13.46 13.07 15.43
CA VAL A 9 14.53 13.98 15.05
C VAL A 9 14.23 15.34 15.65
N GLN A 10 15.01 15.77 16.64
CA GLN A 10 14.81 17.05 17.33
C GLN A 10 15.41 18.22 16.56
N SER A 11 16.55 18.00 15.95
CA SER A 11 17.16 19.00 15.05
C SER A 11 18.02 18.36 13.97
N TRP A 12 18.04 18.97 12.82
CA TRP A 12 18.81 18.52 11.66
C TRP A 12 19.38 19.73 10.91
N PRO A 13 20.40 20.41 11.49
CA PRO A 13 21.00 21.57 10.85
C PRO A 13 21.75 21.23 9.57
N ASP A 14 22.35 20.05 9.48
CA ASP A 14 22.98 19.51 8.28
C ASP A 14 23.07 17.95 8.36
N VAL A 15 23.53 17.32 7.27
CA VAL A 15 23.59 15.85 7.12
C VAL A 15 24.48 15.14 8.15
N ASN A 16 25.41 15.84 8.77
CA ASN A 16 26.36 15.28 9.74
C ASN A 16 25.95 15.55 11.20
N ASN A 17 24.98 16.46 11.41
CA ASN A 17 24.58 16.95 12.72
C ASN A 17 23.10 16.70 12.96
N VAL A 18 22.75 15.47 13.33
CA VAL A 18 21.38 15.09 13.67
C VAL A 18 21.27 14.87 15.17
N THR A 19 20.36 15.59 15.82
CA THR A 19 20.01 15.35 17.21
C THR A 19 18.75 14.53 17.27
N TYR A 20 18.86 13.35 17.88
CA TYR A 20 17.73 12.43 18.06
C TYR A 20 17.10 12.62 19.44
N GLY A 21 15.78 12.54 19.47
CA GLY A 21 14.97 12.50 20.66
C GLY A 21 14.64 11.09 21.12
N LYS A 22 13.44 10.93 21.67
CA LYS A 22 12.96 9.63 22.18
C LYS A 22 12.64 8.68 21.02
N THR A 23 12.82 7.40 21.26
CA THR A 23 12.25 6.36 20.40
C THR A 23 10.73 6.42 20.48
N VAL A 24 10.06 6.59 19.33
CA VAL A 24 8.61 6.78 19.27
C VAL A 24 7.87 5.50 19.64
N ASP A 25 8.41 4.34 19.27
CA ASP A 25 7.87 3.04 19.66
C ASP A 25 8.88 2.27 20.54
N ALA A 26 8.89 2.57 21.83
CA ALA A 26 9.76 1.89 22.82
C ALA A 26 9.42 0.39 22.96
N ASP A 27 8.22 -0.04 22.56
CA ASP A 27 7.78 -1.43 22.66
C ASP A 27 8.10 -2.28 21.42
N ALA A 28 8.60 -1.66 20.35
CA ALA A 28 8.93 -2.38 19.10
C ALA A 28 9.88 -3.57 19.34
N ALA A 29 10.83 -3.43 20.29
CA ALA A 29 11.74 -4.51 20.65
C ALA A 29 11.03 -5.70 21.34
N ARG A 30 9.90 -5.45 22.01
CA ARG A 30 9.11 -6.44 22.76
C ARG A 30 8.05 -7.11 21.91
N ARG A 31 7.62 -6.46 20.81
CA ARG A 31 6.63 -7.02 19.91
C ARG A 31 7.21 -8.18 19.11
N ARG A 32 6.34 -9.07 18.67
CA ARG A 32 6.70 -10.12 17.72
C ARG A 32 7.38 -9.50 16.48
N ALA A 33 8.50 -10.09 16.04
CA ALA A 33 9.09 -9.73 14.77
C ALA A 33 8.16 -10.19 13.63
N TYR A 34 7.93 -9.30 12.67
CA TYR A 34 7.20 -9.63 11.46
C TYR A 34 8.05 -10.50 10.53
N GLY A 35 7.39 -11.32 9.74
CA GLY A 35 8.00 -12.11 8.68
C GLY A 35 7.46 -11.68 7.32
N PHE A 36 8.24 -11.87 6.30
CA PHE A 36 7.77 -11.82 4.92
C PHE A 36 8.45 -12.93 4.12
N ARG A 37 7.86 -13.27 3.00
CA ARG A 37 8.43 -14.21 2.03
C ARG A 37 8.85 -13.44 0.79
N THR A 38 9.97 -13.79 0.22
CA THR A 38 10.36 -13.32 -1.12
C THR A 38 9.51 -14.03 -2.17
N PHE A 39 9.40 -13.45 -3.34
CA PHE A 39 8.72 -14.11 -4.46
C PHE A 39 9.40 -15.44 -4.76
N PRO A 40 8.62 -16.51 -4.98
CA PRO A 40 9.16 -17.84 -5.18
C PRO A 40 9.87 -17.97 -6.53
N ALA A 41 10.72 -18.99 -6.63
CA ALA A 41 11.29 -19.41 -7.90
C ALA A 41 10.20 -20.00 -8.83
N ALA A 42 10.57 -20.20 -10.10
CA ALA A 42 9.73 -20.90 -11.07
C ALA A 42 9.34 -22.30 -10.57
N GLY A 43 8.18 -22.78 -10.98
CA GLY A 43 7.62 -24.08 -10.60
C GLY A 43 6.87 -24.09 -9.26
N SER A 44 6.74 -22.93 -8.60
CA SER A 44 5.98 -22.83 -7.35
C SER A 44 4.54 -22.46 -7.60
N ALA A 45 3.62 -23.04 -6.81
CA ALA A 45 2.21 -22.61 -6.81
C ALA A 45 2.09 -21.13 -6.40
N CYS A 46 1.13 -20.44 -7.00
CA CYS A 46 0.85 -19.04 -6.72
C CYS A 46 -0.59 -18.90 -6.21
N SER A 47 -0.73 -18.37 -5.00
CA SER A 47 -2.02 -17.98 -4.45
C SER A 47 -1.98 -16.50 -4.13
N PHE A 48 -3.00 -15.75 -4.53
CA PHE A 48 -3.12 -14.33 -4.25
C PHE A 48 -4.58 -13.92 -4.14
N LEU A 49 -4.82 -12.77 -3.53
CA LEU A 49 -6.12 -12.14 -3.44
C LEU A 49 -6.13 -10.86 -4.27
N VAL A 50 -7.22 -10.58 -4.95
CA VAL A 50 -7.46 -9.31 -5.64
C VAL A 50 -8.62 -8.60 -4.95
N LEU A 51 -8.43 -7.34 -4.61
CA LEU A 51 -9.43 -6.45 -4.02
C LEU A 51 -9.48 -5.16 -4.85
N ASN A 52 -10.68 -4.66 -5.07
CA ASN A 52 -10.95 -3.40 -5.76
C ASN A 52 -12.24 -2.77 -5.21
N ASP A 53 -12.49 -1.50 -5.55
CA ASP A 53 -13.73 -0.78 -5.24
C ASP A 53 -14.08 -0.74 -3.73
N ILE A 54 -13.09 -0.57 -2.88
CA ILE A 54 -13.29 -0.44 -1.43
C ILE A 54 -13.80 0.95 -1.06
N HIS A 55 -13.40 2.00 -1.82
CA HIS A 55 -13.86 3.37 -1.66
C HIS A 55 -13.74 3.90 -0.22
N GLY A 56 -12.60 3.63 0.42
CA GLY A 56 -12.31 4.12 1.76
C GLY A 56 -13.08 3.47 2.90
N LYS A 57 -13.77 2.36 2.65
CA LYS A 57 -14.60 1.66 3.64
C LYS A 57 -13.79 0.58 4.36
N ALA A 58 -12.95 0.98 5.32
CA ALA A 58 -12.07 0.08 6.07
C ALA A 58 -12.81 -1.07 6.78
N ASP A 59 -14.02 -0.81 7.28
CA ASP A 59 -14.88 -1.83 7.89
C ASP A 59 -15.38 -2.86 6.86
N TYR A 60 -15.63 -2.42 5.64
CA TYR A 60 -16.01 -3.31 4.55
C TYR A 60 -14.84 -4.21 4.14
N LEU A 61 -13.65 -3.63 3.98
CA LEU A 61 -12.42 -4.39 3.74
C LEU A 61 -12.22 -5.46 4.83
N THR A 62 -12.35 -5.10 6.09
CA THR A 62 -12.22 -6.02 7.22
C THR A 62 -13.24 -7.17 7.16
N ARG A 63 -14.49 -6.88 6.79
CA ARG A 63 -15.52 -7.90 6.64
C ARG A 63 -15.29 -8.84 5.47
N LEU A 64 -14.84 -8.31 4.32
CA LEU A 64 -14.50 -9.13 3.14
C LEU A 64 -13.37 -10.12 3.46
N CYS A 65 -12.39 -9.67 4.22
CA CYS A 65 -11.20 -10.44 4.55
C CYS A 65 -11.36 -11.37 5.76
N LYS A 66 -12.52 -11.40 6.42
CA LYS A 66 -12.74 -12.09 7.68
C LYS A 66 -12.33 -13.57 7.69
N HIS A 67 -12.45 -14.25 6.55
CA HIS A 67 -12.19 -15.69 6.43
C HIS A 67 -10.99 -16.01 5.54
N VAL A 68 -10.19 -15.01 5.21
CA VAL A 68 -9.00 -15.18 4.38
C VAL A 68 -7.82 -15.58 5.26
N ASP A 69 -7.16 -16.68 4.91
CA ASP A 69 -5.87 -17.05 5.49
C ASP A 69 -4.74 -16.41 4.67
N PHE A 70 -4.28 -15.26 5.12
CA PHE A 70 -3.22 -14.52 4.44
C PHE A 70 -1.85 -15.21 4.49
N SER A 71 -1.65 -16.17 5.40
CA SER A 71 -0.38 -16.92 5.48
C SER A 71 -0.15 -17.81 4.26
N GLU A 72 -1.21 -18.16 3.55
CA GLU A 72 -1.17 -18.97 2.33
C GLU A 72 -1.04 -18.13 1.05
N LEU A 73 -1.11 -16.78 1.17
CA LEU A 73 -1.04 -15.88 0.04
C LEU A 73 0.39 -15.38 -0.19
N GLY A 74 0.75 -15.27 -1.46
CA GLY A 74 2.01 -14.66 -1.87
C GLY A 74 1.94 -13.14 -1.86
N PHE A 75 0.79 -12.58 -2.20
CA PHE A 75 0.52 -11.15 -2.20
C PHE A 75 -0.99 -10.88 -2.21
N VAL A 76 -1.34 -9.62 -1.94
CA VAL A 76 -2.68 -9.07 -2.18
C VAL A 76 -2.55 -7.98 -3.25
N ALA A 77 -3.36 -8.05 -4.29
CA ALA A 77 -3.42 -7.02 -5.31
C ALA A 77 -4.55 -6.04 -4.98
N PHE A 78 -4.23 -4.76 -4.85
CA PHE A 78 -5.19 -3.67 -4.86
C PHE A 78 -5.34 -3.18 -6.30
N ASN A 79 -6.49 -3.51 -6.89
CA ASN A 79 -6.76 -3.32 -8.30
C ASN A 79 -7.64 -2.07 -8.54
N GLY A 80 -7.24 -0.96 -7.90
CA GLY A 80 -7.88 0.34 -8.04
C GLY A 80 -9.10 0.56 -7.17
N ASP A 81 -9.47 1.82 -7.06
CA ASP A 81 -10.64 2.33 -6.34
C ASP A 81 -10.69 1.92 -4.85
N MET A 82 -9.51 1.86 -4.24
CA MET A 82 -9.38 1.64 -2.80
C MET A 82 -9.82 2.88 -2.01
N SER A 83 -9.68 4.07 -2.60
CA SER A 83 -10.23 5.35 -2.12
C SER A 83 -11.24 5.91 -3.10
N SER A 84 -12.12 6.82 -2.66
CA SER A 84 -12.99 7.60 -3.56
C SER A 84 -12.29 8.83 -4.13
N SER A 85 -11.30 9.35 -3.41
CA SER A 85 -10.36 10.40 -3.81
C SER A 85 -9.17 10.35 -2.85
N VAL A 86 -8.08 11.04 -3.18
CA VAL A 86 -6.84 11.05 -2.38
C VAL A 86 -6.61 12.48 -1.88
N GLU A 87 -7.03 12.76 -0.65
CA GLU A 87 -7.02 14.12 -0.09
C GLU A 87 -5.84 14.37 0.86
N SER A 88 -5.35 13.33 1.52
CA SER A 88 -4.20 13.41 2.44
C SER A 88 -3.65 12.03 2.79
N GLY A 89 -2.41 11.98 3.30
CA GLY A 89 -1.85 10.74 3.84
C GLY A 89 -2.68 10.19 5.01
N GLU A 90 -3.19 11.05 5.90
CA GLU A 90 -4.03 10.61 7.01
C GLU A 90 -5.32 9.93 6.52
N GLN A 91 -5.92 10.47 5.46
CA GLN A 91 -7.10 9.86 4.85
C GLN A 91 -6.79 8.47 4.28
N LEU A 92 -5.65 8.28 3.61
CA LEU A 92 -5.23 6.96 3.10
C LEU A 92 -5.09 5.92 4.21
N PHE A 93 -4.47 6.30 5.34
CA PHE A 93 -4.34 5.42 6.49
C PHE A 93 -5.70 4.98 7.01
N LYS A 94 -6.61 5.92 7.25
CA LYS A 94 -7.97 5.66 7.75
C LYS A 94 -8.84 4.89 6.75
N ALA A 95 -8.65 5.16 5.46
CA ALA A 95 -9.45 4.56 4.40
C ALA A 95 -9.23 3.05 4.27
N TYR A 96 -7.97 2.61 4.26
CA TYR A 96 -7.66 1.19 4.07
C TYR A 96 -6.28 0.74 4.56
N LEU A 97 -5.27 1.64 4.72
CA LEU A 97 -3.91 1.21 5.06
C LEU A 97 -3.81 0.64 6.47
N ASP A 98 -4.43 1.28 7.48
CA ASP A 98 -4.44 0.78 8.86
C ASP A 98 -5.13 -0.58 8.95
N ALA A 99 -6.28 -0.74 8.28
CA ALA A 99 -6.98 -2.02 8.21
C ALA A 99 -6.13 -3.09 7.52
N SER A 100 -5.48 -2.75 6.42
CA SER A 100 -4.58 -3.65 5.69
C SER A 100 -3.38 -4.07 6.55
N ALA A 101 -2.75 -3.13 7.25
CA ALA A 101 -1.63 -3.41 8.14
C ALA A 101 -2.03 -4.35 9.29
N ALA A 102 -3.23 -4.13 9.86
CA ALA A 102 -3.76 -4.98 10.93
C ALA A 102 -4.12 -6.39 10.44
N LEU A 103 -4.60 -6.52 9.20
CA LEU A 103 -5.05 -7.79 8.64
C LEU A 103 -3.89 -8.62 8.06
N PHE A 104 -3.01 -8.01 7.24
CA PHE A 104 -2.03 -8.76 6.45
C PHE A 104 -0.78 -7.99 6.03
N ALA A 105 -0.87 -6.68 5.76
CA ALA A 105 0.17 -5.98 5.02
C ALA A 105 1.51 -5.85 5.78
N ALA A 106 1.52 -6.15 7.08
CA ALA A 106 2.75 -6.28 7.85
C ALA A 106 3.58 -7.53 7.47
N GLU A 107 2.99 -8.54 6.83
CA GLU A 107 3.68 -9.81 6.49
C GLU A 107 3.44 -10.26 5.04
N THR A 108 2.34 -9.83 4.41
CA THR A 108 1.98 -10.15 3.02
C THR A 108 2.06 -8.90 2.16
N PRO A 109 2.87 -8.88 1.10
CA PRO A 109 3.06 -7.68 0.28
C PRO A 109 1.79 -7.29 -0.49
N ILE A 110 1.68 -6.00 -0.78
CA ILE A 110 0.65 -5.43 -1.65
C ILE A 110 1.27 -5.17 -3.02
N LEU A 111 0.57 -5.60 -4.08
CA LEU A 111 0.75 -5.06 -5.42
C LEU A 111 -0.37 -4.06 -5.66
N PHE A 112 0.00 -2.84 -6.00
CA PHE A 112 -0.94 -1.74 -6.14
C PHE A 112 -0.98 -1.22 -7.58
N THR A 113 -2.19 -1.05 -8.11
CA THR A 113 -2.45 -0.24 -9.30
C THR A 113 -3.58 0.74 -9.01
N ARG A 114 -3.49 1.93 -9.57
CA ARG A 114 -4.54 2.94 -9.43
C ARG A 114 -5.79 2.54 -10.21
N GLY A 115 -6.96 2.88 -9.68
CA GLY A 115 -8.16 3.08 -10.45
C GLY A 115 -8.29 4.56 -10.84
N ASN A 116 -9.41 4.92 -11.46
CA ASN A 116 -9.69 6.30 -11.82
C ASN A 116 -9.89 7.20 -10.58
N HIS A 117 -10.39 6.65 -9.48
CA HIS A 117 -10.58 7.40 -8.24
C HIS A 117 -9.26 7.82 -7.55
N GLU A 118 -8.19 7.08 -7.69
CA GLU A 118 -6.89 7.44 -7.16
C GLU A 118 -6.18 8.53 -7.95
N THR A 119 -6.70 8.94 -9.10
CA THR A 119 -6.17 10.10 -9.84
C THR A 119 -6.78 11.42 -9.35
N ARG A 120 -7.77 11.37 -8.48
CA ARG A 120 -8.54 12.50 -7.97
C ARG A 120 -8.08 12.92 -6.58
N GLY A 121 -8.21 14.21 -6.28
CA GLY A 121 -7.89 14.82 -4.99
C GLY A 121 -6.52 15.46 -4.96
N VAL A 122 -6.35 16.42 -4.06
CA VAL A 122 -5.16 17.27 -3.96
C VAL A 122 -3.89 16.53 -3.57
N PHE A 123 -4.00 15.31 -3.10
CA PHE A 123 -2.88 14.49 -2.66
C PHE A 123 -2.57 13.31 -3.61
N ALA A 124 -3.27 13.22 -4.76
CA ALA A 124 -3.15 12.11 -5.70
C ALA A 124 -1.72 11.92 -6.22
N ASP A 125 -0.99 13.02 -6.48
CA ASP A 125 0.40 12.97 -6.95
C ASP A 125 1.37 12.39 -5.90
N SER A 126 1.04 12.49 -4.61
CA SER A 126 1.85 11.95 -3.51
C SER A 126 1.59 10.47 -3.23
N LEU A 127 0.63 9.85 -3.93
CA LEU A 127 0.29 8.44 -3.71
C LEU A 127 1.48 7.50 -3.98
N GLY A 128 2.37 7.87 -4.88
CA GLY A 128 3.61 7.15 -5.19
C GLY A 128 4.57 7.01 -4.00
N ASP A 129 4.50 7.90 -3.02
CA ASP A 129 5.31 7.83 -1.81
C ASP A 129 4.89 6.66 -0.90
N TYR A 130 3.63 6.25 -1.00
CA TYR A 130 3.05 5.13 -0.24
C TYR A 130 3.10 3.81 -1.01
N PHE A 131 2.99 3.87 -2.32
CA PHE A 131 3.02 2.72 -3.22
C PHE A 131 4.06 2.93 -4.31
N PRO A 132 5.36 2.88 -3.95
CA PRO A 132 6.42 3.05 -4.93
C PRO A 132 6.41 1.86 -5.89
N GLY A 133 5.96 2.10 -7.10
CA GLY A 133 6.01 1.12 -8.18
C GLY A 133 7.40 1.03 -8.81
N GLN A 134 7.54 0.21 -9.84
CA GLN A 134 8.78 0.12 -10.61
C GLN A 134 9.08 1.48 -11.27
N ASP A 135 10.27 2.02 -10.99
CA ASP A 135 10.70 3.32 -11.51
C ASP A 135 9.74 4.49 -11.19
N GLY A 136 9.04 4.43 -10.05
CA GLY A 136 8.08 5.44 -9.63
C GLY A 136 6.76 5.46 -10.41
N ARG A 137 6.43 4.37 -11.10
CA ARG A 137 5.22 4.25 -11.93
C ARG A 137 4.18 3.37 -11.26
N PHE A 138 2.90 3.63 -11.50
CA PHE A 138 1.79 2.79 -11.03
C PHE A 138 1.48 1.60 -11.95
N TYR A 139 2.24 1.43 -13.02
CA TYR A 139 2.17 0.28 -13.90
C TYR A 139 3.50 -0.46 -13.93
N GLY A 140 3.46 -1.75 -14.23
CA GLY A 140 4.70 -2.53 -14.25
C GLY A 140 4.45 -4.01 -14.52
N ILE A 141 5.54 -4.75 -14.59
CA ILE A 141 5.52 -6.19 -14.79
C ILE A 141 6.20 -6.85 -13.60
N TYR A 142 5.48 -7.75 -12.96
CA TYR A 142 5.98 -8.51 -11.82
C TYR A 142 5.96 -10.00 -12.15
N ARG A 143 6.97 -10.71 -11.71
CA ARG A 143 7.03 -12.15 -11.87
C ARG A 143 6.93 -12.81 -10.49
N TYR A 144 5.95 -13.69 -10.33
CA TYR A 144 5.75 -14.48 -9.14
C TYR A 144 5.78 -15.96 -9.52
N GLY A 145 6.93 -16.63 -9.34
CA GLY A 145 7.13 -17.98 -9.86
C GLY A 145 6.99 -18.02 -11.38
N ASP A 146 6.06 -18.83 -11.87
CA ASP A 146 5.73 -18.93 -13.29
C ASP A 146 4.64 -17.95 -13.74
N VAL A 147 4.06 -17.21 -12.83
CA VAL A 147 3.01 -16.22 -13.14
C VAL A 147 3.65 -14.89 -13.48
N CYS A 148 3.24 -14.31 -14.61
CA CYS A 148 3.57 -12.95 -15.00
C CYS A 148 2.36 -12.07 -14.71
N ILE A 149 2.55 -11.04 -13.88
CA ILE A 149 1.53 -10.11 -13.46
C ILE A 149 1.81 -8.79 -14.16
N LEU A 150 0.88 -8.35 -15.01
CA LEU A 150 0.93 -7.06 -15.68
C LEU A 150 -0.04 -6.12 -14.95
N LEU A 151 0.51 -5.10 -14.29
CA LEU A 151 -0.28 -4.00 -13.73
C LEU A 151 -0.40 -2.91 -14.76
N LEU A 152 -1.63 -2.47 -15.03
CA LEU A 152 -1.94 -1.41 -15.98
C LEU A 152 -2.59 -0.25 -15.23
N ASP A 153 -2.05 0.95 -15.44
CA ASP A 153 -2.61 2.20 -14.95
C ASP A 153 -3.31 2.89 -16.11
N CYS A 154 -4.63 2.85 -16.15
CA CYS A 154 -5.43 3.42 -17.21
C CYS A 154 -5.80 4.89 -16.97
N GLY A 155 -5.44 5.43 -15.81
CA GLY A 155 -5.75 6.81 -15.46
C GLY A 155 -7.25 7.05 -15.19
N GLU A 156 -7.70 8.28 -15.48
CA GLU A 156 -9.08 8.71 -15.29
C GLU A 156 -10.00 8.18 -16.39
N ASP A 157 -11.25 7.88 -16.04
CA ASP A 157 -12.27 7.32 -16.92
C ASP A 157 -13.15 8.39 -17.59
N LYS A 158 -13.01 9.67 -17.21
CA LYS A 158 -13.79 10.78 -17.73
C LYS A 158 -12.93 11.72 -18.58
N PRO A 159 -13.52 12.40 -19.57
CA PRO A 159 -12.80 13.39 -20.36
C PRO A 159 -12.41 14.62 -19.52
N ASP A 160 -11.35 15.32 -19.93
CA ASP A 160 -10.76 16.45 -19.23
C ASP A 160 -11.75 17.62 -19.01
N ASP A 161 -12.81 17.72 -19.83
CA ASP A 161 -13.86 18.75 -19.71
C ASP A 161 -15.03 18.31 -18.83
N HIS A 162 -14.94 17.18 -18.16
CA HIS A 162 -16.01 16.72 -17.27
C HIS A 162 -16.12 17.64 -16.05
N ALA A 163 -17.35 17.97 -15.64
CA ALA A 163 -17.61 18.93 -14.57
C ALA A 163 -16.98 18.58 -13.21
N GLU A 164 -16.70 17.31 -12.96
CA GLU A 164 -16.03 16.84 -11.72
C GLU A 164 -14.56 17.27 -11.64
N TYR A 165 -13.91 17.67 -12.77
CA TYR A 165 -12.51 18.09 -12.83
C TYR A 165 -12.34 19.61 -12.93
N ASN A 166 -13.41 20.32 -13.15
CA ASN A 166 -13.40 21.78 -13.32
C ASN A 166 -13.81 22.52 -12.04
N GLY A 167 -13.62 21.92 -10.87
CA GLY A 167 -13.92 22.47 -9.57
C GLY A 167 -12.76 23.20 -8.91
#